data_27109d36381bfa82ea549dda00bc071b
#
_entry.id   27109d36381bfa82ea549dda00bc071b
#
_cell.length_a   1.000
_cell.length_b   1.000
_cell.length_c   1.000
_cell.angle_alpha   90.00
_cell.angle_beta   90.00
_cell.angle_gamma   90.00
#
_symmetry.space_group_name_H-M   'P 1'
#
loop_
_entity.id
_entity.type
_entity.pdbx_description
1 polymer ?
#
loop_
_entity_poly.entity_id
_entity_poly.type
_entity_poly.pdbx_seq_one_letter_code
_entity_poly.pdbx_strand_id
1 'polypeptide(L)'
;MRSLGGELGQEWMARSEAQPPETTDDLLELVHVIVPFHIRQHSEHEAIDLLLEVDHLGEILNFVDAASAPRISRYLLSCADFLPEGEEAEVLKVAERVCRKAEMWPDALRAAARTGDPDAVQQVFNDAPDGVVKKQLALMAGSLQLNIITDDEELQALCGNSRLSSWYLQLAKDLNVSEAKHPDEIVKSGESRLAGEMQDAKKNLSTSLISALTNAGHCNDKVLCATVAEGAEGAEPGSGAKW
;
A
#
# COMPACT_ATOMS: atom_id res chain seq x y z
N MET A 1 -7.37 30.93 16.84
CA MET A 1 -7.76 30.41 15.51
C MET A 1 -8.38 29.01 15.59
N ARG A 2 -7.76 28.01 16.28
CA ARG A 2 -8.37 26.65 16.42
C ARG A 2 -9.80 26.66 17.00
N SER A 3 -10.02 27.34 18.13
CA SER A 3 -11.38 27.46 18.71
C SER A 3 -12.37 28.10 17.76
N LEU A 4 -11.91 29.11 16.98
CA LEU A 4 -12.74 29.80 16.01
C LEU A 4 -13.11 28.88 14.85
N GLY A 5 -12.17 28.02 14.39
CA GLY A 5 -12.46 27.01 13.36
C GLY A 5 -13.55 26.04 13.81
N GLY A 6 -13.43 25.48 15.02
CA GLY A 6 -14.42 24.55 15.53
C GLY A 6 -15.79 25.19 15.78
N GLU A 7 -15.86 26.45 16.24
CA GLU A 7 -17.14 27.15 16.38
C GLU A 7 -17.77 27.47 15.01
N LEU A 8 -16.93 27.78 14.01
CA LEU A 8 -17.42 28.02 12.65
C LEU A 8 -17.99 26.77 12.02
N GLY A 9 -17.34 25.60 12.18
CA GLY A 9 -17.87 24.32 11.70
C GLY A 9 -19.20 23.96 12.35
N GLN A 10 -19.33 24.18 13.67
CA GLN A 10 -20.60 23.96 14.39
C GLN A 10 -21.71 24.89 13.90
N GLU A 11 -21.43 26.16 13.69
CA GLU A 11 -22.42 27.13 13.17
C GLU A 11 -22.80 26.80 11.73
N TRP A 12 -21.82 26.36 10.91
CA TRP A 12 -22.08 25.89 9.54
C TRP A 12 -23.08 24.73 9.51
N MET A 13 -22.82 23.71 10.34
CA MET A 13 -23.74 22.56 10.45
C MET A 13 -25.13 23.00 10.92
N ALA A 14 -25.20 23.85 11.96
CA ALA A 14 -26.45 24.34 12.49
C ALA A 14 -27.27 25.10 11.44
N ARG A 15 -26.66 25.95 10.62
CA ARG A 15 -27.34 26.69 9.55
C ARG A 15 -27.73 25.82 8.37
N SER A 16 -26.88 24.82 8.04
CA SER A 16 -27.16 23.87 6.94
C SER A 16 -28.34 22.95 7.28
N GLU A 17 -28.52 22.57 8.56
CA GLU A 17 -29.59 21.72 9.04
C GLU A 17 -30.87 22.49 9.37
N ALA A 18 -30.85 23.84 9.43
CA ALA A 18 -32.01 24.67 9.71
C ALA A 18 -33.07 24.50 8.63
N GLN A 19 -34.32 24.65 9.01
CA GLN A 19 -35.48 24.58 8.07
C GLN A 19 -36.28 25.88 8.07
N PRO A 20 -36.18 26.72 7.02
CA PRO A 20 -35.36 26.58 5.81
C PRO A 20 -33.86 26.78 6.08
N PRO A 21 -32.97 26.25 5.22
CA PRO A 21 -31.52 26.47 5.37
C PRO A 21 -31.18 27.96 5.36
N GLU A 22 -30.31 28.36 6.26
CA GLU A 22 -29.81 29.71 6.35
C GLU A 22 -28.61 29.95 5.43
N THR A 23 -28.33 31.20 5.10
CA THR A 23 -27.17 31.56 4.26
C THR A 23 -25.88 31.35 5.04
N THR A 24 -24.87 30.77 4.38
CA THR A 24 -23.54 30.47 4.95
C THR A 24 -22.43 31.30 4.31
N ASP A 25 -22.76 32.25 3.45
CA ASP A 25 -21.79 33.05 2.69
C ASP A 25 -20.82 33.83 3.60
N ASP A 26 -21.33 34.38 4.70
CA ASP A 26 -20.54 35.08 5.72
C ASP A 26 -19.54 34.17 6.43
N LEU A 27 -19.93 32.92 6.66
CA LEU A 27 -19.04 31.91 7.25
C LEU A 27 -17.93 31.51 6.25
N LEU A 28 -18.29 31.38 4.98
CA LEU A 28 -17.33 31.05 3.92
C LEU A 28 -16.26 32.17 3.76
N GLU A 29 -16.64 33.45 3.89
CA GLU A 29 -15.67 34.54 3.92
C GLU A 29 -14.65 34.38 5.08
N LEU A 30 -15.10 33.91 6.24
CA LEU A 30 -14.22 33.65 7.37
C LEU A 30 -13.31 32.44 7.10
N VAL A 31 -13.81 31.37 6.47
CA VAL A 31 -13.00 30.20 6.04
C VAL A 31 -11.85 30.67 5.16
N HIS A 32 -12.12 31.55 4.20
CA HIS A 32 -11.08 32.10 3.29
C HIS A 32 -10.01 32.93 3.99
N VAL A 33 -10.25 33.39 5.22
CA VAL A 33 -9.24 34.06 6.06
C VAL A 33 -8.49 33.05 6.93
N ILE A 34 -9.19 32.08 7.51
CA ILE A 34 -8.66 31.12 8.48
C ILE A 34 -7.76 30.08 7.79
N VAL A 35 -8.20 29.52 6.67
CA VAL A 35 -7.46 28.46 5.95
C VAL A 35 -6.06 28.89 5.55
N PRO A 36 -5.84 30.04 4.85
CA PRO A 36 -4.49 30.49 4.53
C PRO A 36 -3.64 30.82 5.76
N PHE A 37 -4.27 31.23 6.85
CA PHE A 37 -3.57 31.45 8.11
C PHE A 37 -3.00 30.13 8.66
N HIS A 38 -3.79 29.07 8.72
CA HIS A 38 -3.36 27.77 9.18
C HIS A 38 -2.23 27.18 8.30
N ILE A 39 -2.35 27.31 6.99
CA ILE A 39 -1.32 26.84 6.04
C ILE A 39 0.01 27.58 6.27
N ARG A 40 -0.02 28.91 6.45
CA ARG A 40 1.18 29.72 6.75
C ARG A 40 1.82 29.36 8.10
N GLN A 41 1.04 28.85 9.05
CA GLN A 41 1.52 28.41 10.35
C GLN A 41 1.92 26.92 10.39
N HIS A 42 1.98 26.25 9.23
CA HIS A 42 2.25 24.83 9.10
C HIS A 42 1.28 23.92 9.89
N SER A 43 0.03 24.38 9.99
CA SER A 43 -1.08 23.66 10.61
C SER A 43 -2.08 23.22 9.52
N GLU A 44 -1.58 22.55 8.49
CA GLU A 44 -2.35 22.15 7.30
C GLU A 44 -3.53 21.23 7.67
N HIS A 45 -3.37 20.38 8.69
CA HIS A 45 -4.43 19.53 9.19
C HIS A 45 -5.65 20.32 9.70
N GLU A 46 -5.43 21.40 10.44
CA GLU A 46 -6.52 22.26 10.92
C GLU A 46 -7.26 22.96 9.77
N ALA A 47 -6.54 23.28 8.70
CA ALA A 47 -7.14 23.88 7.50
C ALA A 47 -8.00 22.85 6.75
N ILE A 48 -7.55 21.61 6.67
CA ILE A 48 -8.26 20.51 6.00
C ILE A 48 -9.50 20.12 6.80
N ASP A 49 -9.37 19.97 8.12
CA ASP A 49 -10.48 19.63 9.00
C ASP A 49 -11.61 20.67 8.88
N LEU A 50 -11.24 21.97 8.90
CA LEU A 50 -12.22 23.02 8.70
C LEU A 50 -12.91 22.93 7.34
N LEU A 51 -12.15 22.68 6.26
CA LEU A 51 -12.71 22.57 4.91
C LEU A 51 -13.58 21.32 4.73
N LEU A 52 -13.28 20.23 5.47
CA LEU A 52 -14.16 19.04 5.53
C LEU A 52 -15.45 19.34 6.25
N GLU A 53 -15.40 20.03 7.40
CA GLU A 53 -16.60 20.40 8.19
C GLU A 53 -17.56 21.32 7.43
N VAL A 54 -17.04 22.18 6.54
CA VAL A 54 -17.87 23.09 5.72
C VAL A 54 -18.18 22.55 4.31
N ASP A 55 -17.80 21.32 4.00
CA ASP A 55 -18.01 20.65 2.70
C ASP A 55 -17.40 21.42 1.50
N HIS A 56 -16.31 22.11 1.73
CA HIS A 56 -15.59 22.88 0.72
C HIS A 56 -14.13 22.43 0.53
N LEU A 57 -13.86 21.13 0.70
CA LEU A 57 -12.50 20.59 0.66
C LEU A 57 -11.74 20.92 -0.62
N GLY A 58 -12.44 21.00 -1.76
CA GLY A 58 -11.82 21.33 -3.05
C GLY A 58 -11.10 22.67 -3.08
N GLU A 59 -11.44 23.61 -2.20
CA GLU A 59 -10.80 24.92 -2.13
C GLU A 59 -9.37 24.89 -1.62
N ILE A 60 -8.96 23.81 -0.94
CA ILE A 60 -7.57 23.62 -0.51
C ILE A 60 -6.59 23.80 -1.68
N LEU A 61 -7.00 23.45 -2.89
CA LEU A 61 -6.18 23.61 -4.10
C LEU A 61 -5.73 25.04 -4.37
N ASN A 62 -6.49 26.04 -3.92
CA ASN A 62 -6.13 27.45 -4.09
C ASN A 62 -4.95 27.85 -3.20
N PHE A 63 -4.70 27.13 -2.12
CA PHE A 63 -3.75 27.47 -1.07
C PHE A 63 -2.52 26.54 -1.04
N VAL A 64 -2.53 25.45 -1.82
CA VAL A 64 -1.43 24.48 -1.88
C VAL A 64 -0.26 25.04 -2.66
N ASP A 65 0.92 24.96 -2.06
CA ASP A 65 2.22 25.16 -2.69
C ASP A 65 3.09 23.88 -2.64
N ALA A 66 4.25 23.90 -3.30
CA ALA A 66 5.15 22.75 -3.34
C ALA A 66 5.68 22.31 -1.96
N ALA A 67 5.72 23.20 -0.98
CA ALA A 67 6.22 22.92 0.36
C ALA A 67 5.13 22.30 1.25
N SER A 68 3.88 22.73 1.11
CA SER A 68 2.72 22.24 1.88
C SER A 68 2.11 20.94 1.30
N ALA A 69 2.17 20.76 -0.03
CA ALA A 69 1.55 19.65 -0.73
C ALA A 69 1.87 18.25 -0.15
N PRO A 70 3.13 17.91 0.23
CA PRO A 70 3.43 16.60 0.79
C PRO A 70 2.75 16.34 2.14
N ARG A 71 2.52 17.38 2.94
CA ARG A 71 1.84 17.25 4.23
C ARG A 71 0.33 17.18 4.04
N ILE A 72 -0.21 18.02 3.18
CA ILE A 72 -1.63 18.03 2.81
C ILE A 72 -2.05 16.70 2.20
N SER A 73 -1.35 16.21 1.18
CA SER A 73 -1.68 14.94 0.52
C SER A 73 -1.61 13.76 1.48
N ARG A 74 -0.59 13.71 2.35
CA ARG A 74 -0.45 12.64 3.34
C ARG A 74 -1.59 12.66 4.36
N TYR A 75 -2.01 13.84 4.81
CA TYR A 75 -3.11 13.98 5.74
C TYR A 75 -4.43 13.56 5.08
N LEU A 76 -4.74 14.04 3.89
CA LEU A 76 -5.92 13.64 3.12
C LEU A 76 -6.01 12.13 2.91
N LEU A 77 -4.89 11.50 2.51
CA LEU A 77 -4.83 10.05 2.34
C LEU A 77 -5.05 9.27 3.63
N SER A 78 -4.66 9.83 4.77
CA SER A 78 -4.92 9.21 6.08
C SER A 78 -6.35 9.44 6.56
N CYS A 79 -6.97 10.57 6.27
CA CYS A 79 -8.37 10.84 6.61
C CYS A 79 -9.33 9.94 5.84
N ALA A 80 -9.02 9.65 4.58
CA ALA A 80 -9.86 8.83 3.71
C ALA A 80 -10.22 7.46 4.31
N ASP A 81 -9.32 6.86 5.12
CA ASP A 81 -9.55 5.56 5.76
C ASP A 81 -10.62 5.60 6.88
N PHE A 82 -11.00 6.78 7.34
CA PHE A 82 -11.94 6.96 8.47
C PHE A 82 -13.27 7.58 8.05
N LEU A 83 -13.43 7.92 6.77
CA LEU A 83 -14.64 8.54 6.25
C LEU A 83 -15.66 7.49 5.79
N PRO A 84 -16.96 7.83 5.80
CA PRO A 84 -18.01 6.99 5.24
C PRO A 84 -17.84 6.73 3.74
N GLU A 85 -18.45 5.64 3.25
CA GLU A 85 -18.52 5.36 1.83
C GLU A 85 -19.14 6.54 1.05
N GLY A 86 -18.43 7.00 0.03
CA GLY A 86 -18.81 8.15 -0.80
C GLY A 86 -17.99 9.41 -0.50
N GLU A 87 -17.79 9.79 0.75
CA GLU A 87 -16.96 10.93 1.14
C GLU A 87 -15.47 10.62 0.94
N GLU A 88 -15.06 9.37 1.17
CA GLU A 88 -13.71 8.90 0.89
C GLU A 88 -13.27 9.21 -0.55
N ALA A 89 -14.15 8.97 -1.52
CA ALA A 89 -13.86 9.18 -2.94
C ALA A 89 -13.56 10.65 -3.26
N GLU A 90 -14.29 11.59 -2.66
CA GLU A 90 -14.04 13.01 -2.86
C GLU A 90 -12.71 13.46 -2.25
N VAL A 91 -12.38 12.97 -1.06
CA VAL A 91 -11.10 13.28 -0.41
C VAL A 91 -9.93 12.72 -1.22
N LEU A 92 -10.05 11.51 -1.75
CA LEU A 92 -9.02 10.91 -2.62
C LEU A 92 -8.84 11.66 -3.93
N LYS A 93 -9.93 12.15 -4.55
CA LYS A 93 -9.86 13.01 -5.75
C LYS A 93 -9.14 14.34 -5.46
N VAL A 94 -9.43 14.95 -4.31
CA VAL A 94 -8.74 16.18 -3.91
C VAL A 94 -7.25 15.89 -3.65
N ALA A 95 -6.92 14.81 -2.96
CA ALA A 95 -5.54 14.38 -2.73
C ALA A 95 -4.78 14.15 -4.04
N GLU A 96 -5.38 13.48 -5.02
CA GLU A 96 -4.83 13.28 -6.36
C GLU A 96 -4.54 14.63 -7.03
N ARG A 97 -5.49 15.57 -7.03
CA ARG A 97 -5.33 16.90 -7.63
C ARG A 97 -4.25 17.73 -6.94
N VAL A 98 -4.13 17.64 -5.61
CA VAL A 98 -3.04 18.27 -4.83
C VAL A 98 -1.68 17.71 -5.29
N CYS A 99 -1.57 16.39 -5.41
CA CYS A 99 -0.33 15.75 -5.86
C CYS A 99 0.03 16.14 -7.29
N ARG A 100 -0.94 16.19 -8.21
CA ARG A 100 -0.70 16.63 -9.60
C ARG A 100 -0.24 18.07 -9.67
N LYS A 101 -0.89 18.98 -8.93
CA LYS A 101 -0.50 20.38 -8.87
C LYS A 101 0.94 20.58 -8.38
N ALA A 102 1.40 19.71 -7.49
CA ALA A 102 2.76 19.74 -6.94
C ALA A 102 3.75 18.84 -7.69
N GLU A 103 3.37 18.29 -8.85
CA GLU A 103 4.17 17.37 -9.66
C GLU A 103 4.64 16.10 -8.91
N MET A 104 3.91 15.70 -7.87
CA MET A 104 4.15 14.49 -7.09
C MET A 104 3.49 13.29 -7.76
N TRP A 105 3.95 12.93 -8.96
CA TRP A 105 3.31 11.93 -9.83
C TRP A 105 3.11 10.54 -9.21
N PRO A 106 4.10 9.98 -8.47
CA PRO A 106 3.91 8.69 -7.80
C PRO A 106 2.79 8.70 -6.76
N ASP A 107 2.66 9.78 -6.01
CA ASP A 107 1.61 9.91 -5.00
C ASP A 107 0.25 10.21 -5.64
N ALA A 108 0.23 10.96 -6.75
CA ALA A 108 -0.97 11.18 -7.57
C ALA A 108 -1.53 9.84 -8.11
N LEU A 109 -0.66 8.99 -8.68
CA LEU A 109 -1.06 7.67 -9.17
C LEU A 109 -1.58 6.78 -8.03
N ARG A 110 -0.95 6.85 -6.86
CA ARG A 110 -1.38 6.08 -5.68
C ARG A 110 -2.74 6.54 -5.16
N ALA A 111 -3.00 7.86 -5.15
CA ALA A 111 -4.30 8.41 -4.78
C ALA A 111 -5.38 8.02 -5.80
N ALA A 112 -5.10 8.16 -7.10
CA ALA A 112 -6.00 7.74 -8.18
C ALA A 112 -6.32 6.24 -8.13
N ALA A 113 -5.33 5.38 -7.85
CA ALA A 113 -5.54 3.95 -7.70
C ALA A 113 -6.51 3.60 -6.56
N ARG A 114 -6.48 4.36 -5.47
CA ARG A 114 -7.38 4.15 -4.32
C ARG A 114 -8.83 4.56 -4.61
N THR A 115 -9.08 5.48 -5.53
CA THR A 115 -10.45 5.82 -5.93
C THR A 115 -11.15 4.69 -6.68
N GLY A 116 -10.38 3.73 -7.22
CA GLY A 116 -10.91 2.66 -8.07
C GLY A 116 -11.37 3.14 -9.45
N ASP A 117 -11.11 4.38 -9.82
CA ASP A 117 -11.46 4.97 -11.11
C ASP A 117 -10.32 4.76 -12.13
N PRO A 118 -10.52 3.89 -13.15
CA PRO A 118 -9.49 3.63 -14.16
C PRO A 118 -9.21 4.86 -15.04
N ASP A 119 -10.18 5.74 -15.24
CA ASP A 119 -10.00 6.94 -16.06
C ASP A 119 -9.09 7.95 -15.34
N ALA A 120 -9.26 8.12 -14.03
CA ALA A 120 -8.37 8.95 -13.21
C ALA A 120 -6.91 8.43 -13.24
N VAL A 121 -6.73 7.11 -13.12
CA VAL A 121 -5.41 6.46 -13.24
C VAL A 121 -4.77 6.74 -14.60
N GLN A 122 -5.53 6.55 -15.68
CA GLN A 122 -5.06 6.78 -17.04
C GLN A 122 -4.71 8.25 -17.29
N GLN A 123 -5.49 9.19 -16.74
CA GLN A 123 -5.22 10.63 -16.85
C GLN A 123 -3.92 11.01 -16.13
N VAL A 124 -3.70 10.54 -14.89
CA VAL A 124 -2.44 10.80 -14.17
C VAL A 124 -1.24 10.29 -14.96
N PHE A 125 -1.35 9.09 -15.56
CA PHE A 125 -0.29 8.51 -16.36
C PHE A 125 0.00 9.32 -17.62
N ASN A 126 -1.05 9.80 -18.32
CA ASN A 126 -0.92 10.58 -19.55
C ASN A 126 -0.30 11.97 -19.29
N ASP A 127 -0.71 12.63 -18.20
CA ASP A 127 -0.25 13.98 -17.86
C ASP A 127 1.17 14.01 -17.26
N ALA A 128 1.67 12.86 -16.82
CA ALA A 128 3.02 12.77 -16.28
C ALA A 128 4.08 13.08 -17.34
N PRO A 129 5.19 13.74 -16.96
CA PRO A 129 6.27 14.04 -17.88
C PRO A 129 6.92 12.76 -18.40
N ASP A 130 7.31 12.79 -19.66
CA ASP A 130 7.97 11.66 -20.30
C ASP A 130 9.32 11.30 -19.67
N GLY A 131 9.79 10.08 -19.94
CA GLY A 131 11.09 9.58 -19.50
C GLY A 131 11.04 8.81 -18.18
N VAL A 132 11.89 9.17 -17.21
CA VAL A 132 12.08 8.39 -15.98
C VAL A 132 10.80 8.33 -15.13
N VAL A 133 10.08 9.45 -15.03
CA VAL A 133 8.83 9.51 -14.25
C VAL A 133 7.80 8.55 -14.82
N LYS A 134 7.57 8.58 -16.13
CA LYS A 134 6.60 7.69 -16.78
C LYS A 134 6.96 6.22 -16.63
N LYS A 135 8.26 5.87 -16.70
CA LYS A 135 8.74 4.49 -16.43
C LYS A 135 8.51 4.09 -14.96
N GLN A 136 8.71 5.02 -14.04
CA GLN A 136 8.43 4.78 -12.62
C GLN A 136 6.93 4.52 -12.39
N LEU A 137 6.06 5.33 -12.99
CA LEU A 137 4.61 5.14 -12.91
C LEU A 137 4.17 3.82 -13.55
N ALA A 138 4.76 3.43 -14.67
CA ALA A 138 4.49 2.15 -15.32
C ALA A 138 4.84 0.95 -14.42
N LEU A 139 5.99 0.99 -13.74
CA LEU A 139 6.37 -0.03 -12.75
C LEU A 139 5.43 -0.06 -11.55
N MET A 140 5.01 1.11 -11.08
CA MET A 140 4.02 1.21 -9.98
C MET A 140 2.67 0.64 -10.41
N ALA A 141 2.22 0.97 -11.61
CA ALA A 141 0.98 0.44 -12.17
C ALA A 141 1.01 -1.09 -12.25
N GLY A 142 2.11 -1.66 -12.72
CA GLY A 142 2.31 -3.11 -12.74
C GLY A 142 2.26 -3.74 -11.34
N SER A 143 2.87 -3.10 -10.33
CA SER A 143 2.84 -3.61 -8.96
C SER A 143 1.46 -3.50 -8.29
N LEU A 144 0.69 -2.48 -8.65
CA LEU A 144 -0.69 -2.26 -8.17
C LEU A 144 -1.74 -2.97 -9.03
N GLN A 145 -1.33 -3.70 -10.08
CA GLN A 145 -2.21 -4.38 -11.03
C GLN A 145 -3.20 -3.43 -11.74
N LEU A 146 -2.78 -2.19 -11.99
CA LEU A 146 -3.59 -1.20 -12.70
C LEU A 146 -3.50 -1.44 -14.20
N ASN A 147 -4.65 -1.34 -14.87
CA ASN A 147 -4.71 -1.45 -16.32
C ASN A 147 -4.48 -0.06 -16.96
N ILE A 148 -3.27 0.16 -17.44
CA ILE A 148 -2.90 1.37 -18.17
C ILE A 148 -2.66 1.02 -19.64
N ILE A 149 -3.24 1.80 -20.53
CA ILE A 149 -3.10 1.64 -21.98
C ILE A 149 -2.10 2.68 -22.49
N THR A 150 -1.06 2.22 -23.16
CA THR A 150 -0.04 3.07 -23.79
C THR A 150 0.44 2.47 -25.11
N ASP A 151 0.77 3.33 -26.07
CA ASP A 151 1.30 2.91 -27.37
C ASP A 151 2.81 2.56 -27.33
N ASP A 152 3.50 2.92 -26.24
CA ASP A 152 4.91 2.60 -26.03
C ASP A 152 5.06 1.17 -25.53
N GLU A 153 5.68 0.31 -26.37
CA GLU A 153 5.92 -1.10 -26.05
C GLU A 153 6.78 -1.28 -24.78
N GLU A 154 7.74 -0.38 -24.54
CA GLU A 154 8.57 -0.45 -23.33
C GLU A 154 7.75 -0.17 -22.09
N LEU A 155 6.92 0.86 -22.10
CA LEU A 155 6.04 1.22 -21.00
C LEU A 155 4.97 0.14 -20.77
N GLN A 156 4.40 -0.42 -21.84
CA GLN A 156 3.43 -1.50 -21.74
C GLN A 156 4.05 -2.76 -21.10
N ALA A 157 5.29 -3.09 -21.45
CA ALA A 157 6.01 -4.20 -20.83
C ALA A 157 6.30 -3.97 -19.32
N LEU A 158 6.51 -2.71 -18.93
CA LEU A 158 6.68 -2.35 -17.53
C LEU A 158 5.35 -2.43 -16.76
N CYS A 159 4.26 -1.92 -17.31
CA CYS A 159 2.91 -2.04 -16.73
C CYS A 159 2.48 -3.51 -16.55
N GLY A 160 2.82 -4.37 -17.50
CA GLY A 160 2.53 -5.80 -17.42
C GLY A 160 3.49 -6.62 -16.54
N ASN A 161 4.50 -6.01 -15.94
CA ASN A 161 5.57 -6.69 -15.18
C ASN A 161 6.31 -7.79 -15.97
N SER A 162 6.24 -7.79 -17.29
CA SER A 162 6.76 -8.88 -18.13
C SER A 162 8.27 -9.03 -18.02
N ARG A 163 9.01 -7.92 -17.85
CA ARG A 163 10.46 -7.98 -17.62
C ARG A 163 10.82 -8.49 -16.23
N LEU A 164 10.10 -8.07 -15.20
CA LEU A 164 10.30 -8.57 -13.85
C LEU A 164 10.03 -10.07 -13.78
N SER A 165 8.95 -10.53 -14.38
CA SER A 165 8.63 -11.96 -14.45
C SER A 165 9.76 -12.77 -15.11
N SER A 166 10.29 -12.31 -16.26
CA SER A 166 11.38 -12.99 -16.94
C SER A 166 12.68 -13.02 -16.11
N TRP A 167 13.00 -11.94 -15.42
CA TRP A 167 14.17 -11.88 -14.54
C TRP A 167 14.03 -12.78 -13.31
N TYR A 168 12.85 -12.81 -12.68
CA TYR A 168 12.59 -13.73 -11.56
C TYR A 168 12.64 -15.19 -12.01
N LEU A 169 12.13 -15.52 -13.17
CA LEU A 169 12.25 -16.86 -13.74
C LEU A 169 13.70 -17.24 -14.04
N GLN A 170 14.50 -16.31 -14.56
CA GLN A 170 15.92 -16.54 -14.76
C GLN A 170 16.65 -16.73 -13.44
N LEU A 171 16.42 -15.87 -12.46
CA LEU A 171 16.99 -16.01 -11.12
C LEU A 171 16.60 -17.34 -10.46
N ALA A 172 15.34 -17.76 -10.61
CA ALA A 172 14.87 -19.05 -10.09
C ALA A 172 15.60 -20.23 -10.73
N LYS A 173 15.91 -20.14 -12.03
CA LYS A 173 16.73 -21.16 -12.73
C LYS A 173 18.18 -21.16 -12.23
N ASP A 174 18.79 -19.99 -12.10
CA ASP A 174 20.16 -19.83 -11.64
C ASP A 174 20.34 -20.34 -10.20
N LEU A 175 19.34 -20.12 -9.36
CA LEU A 175 19.29 -20.64 -7.98
C LEU A 175 18.81 -22.10 -7.89
N ASN A 176 18.40 -22.68 -9.01
CA ASN A 176 17.85 -24.04 -9.07
C ASN A 176 16.62 -24.23 -8.13
N VAL A 177 15.73 -23.24 -8.10
CA VAL A 177 14.47 -23.24 -7.33
C VAL A 177 13.24 -23.07 -8.21
N SER A 178 13.39 -23.15 -9.54
CA SER A 178 12.28 -23.04 -10.50
C SER A 178 11.29 -24.20 -10.44
N GLU A 179 11.75 -25.36 -9.99
CA GLU A 179 10.91 -26.54 -9.77
C GLU A 179 10.75 -26.79 -8.27
N ALA A 180 9.54 -27.12 -7.85
CA ALA A 180 9.27 -27.49 -6.46
C ALA A 180 10.01 -28.80 -6.15
N LYS A 181 10.87 -28.76 -5.16
CA LYS A 181 11.58 -29.96 -4.69
C LYS A 181 10.61 -30.84 -3.87
N HIS A 182 10.71 -32.15 -4.07
CA HIS A 182 9.97 -33.07 -3.22
C HIS A 182 10.46 -32.98 -1.76
N PRO A 183 9.55 -33.14 -0.76
CA PRO A 183 9.95 -33.02 0.65
C PRO A 183 11.13 -33.88 1.09
N ASP A 184 11.24 -35.10 0.57
CA ASP A 184 12.36 -36.00 0.84
C ASP A 184 13.70 -35.50 0.27
N GLU A 185 13.70 -34.80 -0.86
CA GLU A 185 14.90 -34.16 -1.42
C GLU A 185 15.37 -33.01 -0.56
N ILE A 186 14.45 -32.23 0.02
CA ILE A 186 14.77 -31.14 0.94
C ILE A 186 15.44 -31.70 2.19
N VAL A 187 14.89 -32.77 2.76
CA VAL A 187 15.45 -33.43 3.95
C VAL A 187 16.85 -33.99 3.64
N LYS A 188 17.03 -34.75 2.55
CA LYS A 188 18.32 -35.32 2.12
C LYS A 188 19.37 -34.22 1.80
N SER A 189 18.97 -33.11 1.18
CA SER A 189 19.89 -32.02 0.89
C SER A 189 20.38 -31.31 2.16
N GLY A 190 19.54 -31.22 3.18
CA GLY A 190 19.89 -30.74 4.51
C GLY A 190 20.91 -31.66 5.20
N GLU A 191 20.74 -32.97 5.10
CA GLU A 191 21.66 -33.96 5.66
C GLU A 191 23.06 -33.90 5.03
N SER A 192 23.14 -33.80 3.71
CA SER A 192 24.42 -33.73 2.99
C SER A 192 25.25 -32.50 3.30
N ARG A 193 24.61 -31.36 3.58
CA ARG A 193 25.31 -30.11 3.94
C ARG A 193 25.83 -30.08 5.37
N LEU A 194 25.25 -30.88 6.28
CA LEU A 194 25.50 -30.83 7.70
C LEU A 194 26.36 -32.03 8.21
N ALA A 195 26.79 -32.91 7.32
CA ALA A 195 27.54 -34.11 7.68
C ALA A 195 28.93 -33.84 8.34
N GLY A 196 29.33 -32.59 8.44
CA GLY A 196 30.65 -32.21 8.99
C GLY A 196 30.67 -31.57 10.36
N GLU A 197 29.59 -30.91 10.80
CA GLU A 197 29.62 -30.13 12.06
C GLU A 197 28.26 -30.04 12.73
N MET A 198 28.19 -30.55 13.95
CA MET A 198 27.14 -30.33 14.97
C MET A 198 25.82 -31.14 14.84
N GLN A 199 25.79 -32.23 15.61
CA GLN A 199 24.59 -33.05 15.82
C GLN A 199 23.37 -32.26 16.33
N ASP A 200 23.58 -31.15 17.06
CA ASP A 200 22.53 -30.27 17.57
C ASP A 200 21.91 -29.40 16.48
N ALA A 201 22.70 -28.91 15.53
CA ALA A 201 22.21 -28.12 14.40
C ALA A 201 21.38 -28.97 13.42
N LYS A 202 21.78 -30.24 13.21
CA LYS A 202 21.03 -31.21 12.40
C LYS A 202 19.65 -31.50 13.03
N LYS A 203 19.60 -31.70 14.33
CA LYS A 203 18.37 -31.96 15.08
C LYS A 203 17.41 -30.76 15.02
N ASN A 204 17.94 -29.56 15.22
CA ASN A 204 17.15 -28.31 15.12
C ASN A 204 16.61 -28.09 13.69
N LEU A 205 17.42 -28.35 12.67
CA LEU A 205 17.00 -28.24 11.28
C LEU A 205 15.89 -29.25 10.95
N SER A 206 16.07 -30.51 11.36
CA SER A 206 15.04 -31.55 11.15
C SER A 206 13.73 -31.21 11.83
N THR A 207 13.77 -30.70 13.07
CA THR A 207 12.59 -30.27 13.80
C THR A 207 11.86 -29.11 13.09
N SER A 208 12.62 -28.14 12.58
CA SER A 208 12.08 -27.01 11.84
C SER A 208 11.45 -27.43 10.52
N LEU A 209 12.08 -28.35 9.79
CA LEU A 209 11.53 -28.92 8.55
C LEU A 209 10.26 -29.73 8.80
N ILE A 210 10.23 -30.56 9.83
CA ILE A 210 9.04 -31.33 10.23
C ILE A 210 7.90 -30.38 10.55
N SER A 211 8.15 -29.35 11.35
CA SER A 211 7.14 -28.35 11.69
C SER A 211 6.61 -27.61 10.45
N ALA A 212 7.50 -27.21 9.54
CA ALA A 212 7.10 -26.56 8.29
C ALA A 212 6.24 -27.46 7.40
N LEU A 213 6.61 -28.72 7.24
CA LEU A 213 5.88 -29.69 6.41
C LEU A 213 4.54 -30.08 7.04
N THR A 214 4.47 -30.19 8.37
CA THR A 214 3.22 -30.44 9.11
C THR A 214 2.26 -29.26 8.91
N ASN A 215 2.75 -28.02 9.03
CA ASN A 215 1.95 -26.82 8.82
C ASN A 215 1.50 -26.66 7.36
N ALA A 216 2.29 -27.14 6.41
CA ALA A 216 1.91 -27.19 4.99
C ALA A 216 0.91 -28.31 4.63
N GLY A 217 0.52 -29.16 5.57
CA GLY A 217 -0.47 -30.21 5.36
C GLY A 217 0.07 -31.53 4.80
N HIS A 218 1.39 -31.75 4.84
CA HIS A 218 2.04 -32.98 4.36
C HIS A 218 2.10 -34.11 5.41
N CYS A 219 1.22 -34.08 6.43
CA CYS A 219 1.25 -35.04 7.55
C CYS A 219 0.96 -36.50 7.17
N ASN A 220 0.26 -36.74 6.05
CA ASN A 220 -0.12 -38.08 5.61
C ASN A 220 0.81 -38.65 4.54
N ASP A 221 1.88 -37.99 4.20
CA ASP A 221 2.86 -38.47 3.23
C ASP A 221 3.70 -39.60 3.83
N LYS A 222 3.58 -40.82 3.24
CA LYS A 222 4.29 -41.99 3.74
C LYS A 222 5.80 -41.89 3.62
N VAL A 223 6.29 -41.21 2.58
CA VAL A 223 7.73 -41.01 2.34
C VAL A 223 8.29 -40.07 3.39
N LEU A 224 7.57 -38.96 3.66
CA LEU A 224 7.94 -38.01 4.68
C LEU A 224 7.93 -38.63 6.08
N CYS A 225 6.90 -39.40 6.43
CA CYS A 225 6.81 -40.07 7.71
C CYS A 225 7.92 -41.09 7.90
N ALA A 226 8.35 -41.81 6.83
CA ALA A 226 9.47 -42.74 6.89
C ALA A 226 10.82 -42.01 7.12
N THR A 227 11.10 -40.92 6.40
CA THR A 227 12.32 -40.13 6.56
C THR A 227 12.41 -39.46 7.94
N VAL A 228 11.26 -39.07 8.51
CA VAL A 228 11.20 -38.53 9.87
C VAL A 228 11.48 -39.61 10.91
N ALA A 229 10.96 -40.85 10.69
CA ALA A 229 11.20 -41.96 11.59
C ALA A 229 12.68 -42.39 11.60
N GLU A 230 13.34 -42.47 10.43
CA GLU A 230 14.78 -42.73 10.32
C GLU A 230 15.64 -41.66 10.98
N GLY A 231 15.21 -40.37 10.94
CA GLY A 231 15.87 -39.28 11.64
C GLY A 231 15.64 -39.27 13.15
N ALA A 232 14.55 -39.89 13.62
CA ALA A 232 14.18 -39.95 15.04
C ALA A 232 14.81 -41.12 15.80
N GLU A 233 15.24 -42.18 15.14
CA GLU A 233 15.92 -43.34 15.79
C GLU A 233 17.28 -42.95 16.43
N GLY A 234 17.81 -41.74 16.16
CA GLY A 234 18.96 -41.17 16.85
C GLY A 234 18.64 -40.28 18.06
N ALA A 235 17.37 -40.13 18.43
CA ALA A 235 16.95 -39.32 19.57
C ALA A 235 16.49 -40.23 20.70
N GLU A 236 17.14 -40.14 21.86
CA GLU A 236 16.76 -40.91 23.07
C GLU A 236 15.25 -40.76 23.38
N PRO A 237 14.61 -41.85 23.86
CA PRO A 237 13.18 -41.83 24.18
C PRO A 237 12.92 -41.08 25.48
N GLY A 238 12.76 -39.77 25.40
CA GLY A 238 12.57 -38.91 26.58
C GLY A 238 11.74 -37.67 26.41
N SER A 239 11.47 -37.20 25.22
CA SER A 239 10.61 -36.04 25.01
C SER A 239 9.31 -36.42 24.32
N GLY A 240 8.26 -36.66 25.13
CA GLY A 240 6.96 -37.01 24.66
C GLY A 240 6.32 -35.97 23.77
N ALA A 241 6.27 -36.27 22.50
CA ALA A 241 5.23 -35.77 21.62
C ALA A 241 4.35 -36.96 21.27
N LYS A 242 3.25 -37.13 21.97
CA LYS A 242 2.14 -37.98 21.54
C LYS A 242 1.39 -37.18 20.46
N TRP A 243 1.31 -37.75 19.27
CA TRP A 243 0.41 -37.37 18.17
C TRP A 243 -0.97 -37.93 18.38
#